data_81df397c052753bb24981d26285a3948
#
_entry.id   81df397c052753bb24981d26285a3948
#
_cell.length_a   1.000
_cell.length_b   1.000
_cell.length_c   1.000
_cell.angle_alpha   90.00
_cell.angle_beta   90.00
_cell.angle_gamma   90.00
#
_symmetry.space_group_name_H-M   'P 1'
#
loop_
_entity.id
_entity.type
_entity.pdbx_description
1 polymer ?
#
loop_
_entity_poly.entity_id
_entity_poly.type
_entity_poly.pdbx_seq_one_letter_code
_entity_poly.pdbx_strand_id
1 'polypeptide(L)'
;MRPMFKHTALVIGLSISTALPMSIPVAAAPAPQAATAAADQPATTPRGTTFILPEGWTREQRGNAVVLTPPEADGSRLVIVDATAGSADDAVAQAWQALGMAPKFLLATDAAPRDGWEQRRSYDYDVPQNAKRVVNASAYRRGKLWTVILADVDQGIAEKRASQFGKLFQRLLPAGYVRETFAGRSAHPLDAARLQQVANFVEQMRKDFDVPGVAIGIIQNGKVVMARGFGVRQLGKPAKVDADTRFMIASNTKALTTLMLAKLVDAGKLDWNARAEDVYPGFKLGDAATTDKVLVKHLICACTGVPRQDMEWLFEGEKQTPASVLTTLGTMQPTSGFGELFQYSNPMAAAAGYIGGQVAYPGSELGAGYDRAMQALVFDPLGMRNTTFDYVKAQTGDYAAPHGYDINHKVQVMGMGLNDTIIASRPAGAAWSTVDDMLKYVQME
;
A
#
# COMPACT_ATOMS: atom_id res chain seq x y z
N MET A 1 43.11 -59.49 66.96
CA MET A 1 44.45 -59.38 67.56
C MET A 1 45.15 -58.15 67.11
N ARG A 2 45.50 -57.29 68.03
CA ARG A 2 46.45 -56.11 67.88
C ARG A 2 47.85 -56.65 67.65
N PRO A 3 48.85 -55.88 67.20
CA PRO A 3 49.20 -54.56 67.78
C PRO A 3 49.57 -53.47 66.77
N MET A 4 49.28 -52.26 67.08
CA MET A 4 50.01 -51.06 67.45
C MET A 4 51.53 -51.01 67.14
N PHE A 5 51.98 -50.04 66.32
CA PHE A 5 53.24 -49.36 66.53
C PHE A 5 53.07 -47.87 66.21
N LYS A 6 53.41 -47.05 67.19
CA LYS A 6 53.60 -45.59 67.19
C LYS A 6 54.95 -45.24 66.52
N HIS A 7 54.99 -44.23 65.69
CA HIS A 7 56.19 -43.37 65.55
C HIS A 7 55.88 -41.92 65.31
N THR A 8 56.59 -41.12 65.90
CA THR A 8 56.51 -39.71 66.27
C THR A 8 56.70 -38.78 65.12
N ALA A 9 56.08 -37.60 65.25
CA ALA A 9 56.04 -36.47 64.33
C ALA A 9 57.41 -35.76 64.13
N LEU A 10 57.60 -35.25 62.94
CA LEU A 10 58.44 -34.09 62.69
C LEU A 10 57.64 -33.05 61.94
N VAL A 11 57.36 -31.92 62.59
CA VAL A 11 56.66 -30.77 62.00
C VAL A 11 57.68 -29.92 61.26
N ILE A 12 57.61 -29.82 59.96
CA ILE A 12 58.24 -28.76 59.15
C ILE A 12 57.09 -27.89 58.63
N GLY A 13 57.00 -26.67 59.14
CA GLY A 13 56.06 -25.66 58.71
C GLY A 13 56.40 -25.14 57.30
N LEU A 14 55.49 -25.40 56.35
CA LEU A 14 55.55 -24.75 55.04
C LEU A 14 54.39 -23.81 54.97
N SER A 15 54.64 -22.51 54.99
CA SER A 15 53.65 -21.45 54.78
C SER A 15 53.21 -21.46 53.32
N ILE A 16 52.06 -22.01 53.01
CA ILE A 16 51.42 -21.89 51.70
C ILE A 16 50.58 -20.62 51.71
N SER A 17 51.11 -19.56 51.06
CA SER A 17 50.29 -18.38 50.70
C SER A 17 49.23 -18.75 49.67
N THR A 18 47.97 -18.87 50.10
CA THR A 18 46.83 -19.02 49.22
C THR A 18 46.57 -17.67 48.53
N ALA A 19 47.07 -17.49 47.31
CA ALA A 19 46.59 -16.46 46.40
C ALA A 19 45.18 -16.81 45.98
N LEU A 20 44.18 -16.06 46.45
CA LEU A 20 42.81 -16.07 45.92
C LEU A 20 42.85 -15.57 44.47
N PRO A 21 42.24 -16.27 43.51
CA PRO A 21 42.10 -15.73 42.16
C PRO A 21 41.17 -14.49 42.23
N MET A 22 41.71 -13.31 41.95
CA MET A 22 40.92 -12.13 41.62
C MET A 22 40.10 -12.47 40.33
N SER A 23 38.80 -12.73 40.48
CA SER A 23 37.86 -12.72 39.36
C SER A 23 37.78 -11.28 38.85
N ILE A 24 38.38 -11.02 37.69
CA ILE A 24 38.16 -9.79 36.93
C ILE A 24 36.67 -9.86 36.50
N PRO A 25 35.84 -8.87 36.84
CA PRO A 25 34.47 -8.84 36.32
C PRO A 25 34.57 -8.67 34.81
N VAL A 26 34.18 -9.71 34.06
CA VAL A 26 33.91 -9.56 32.62
C VAL A 26 32.78 -8.56 32.52
N ALA A 27 33.11 -7.35 32.05
CA ALA A 27 32.12 -6.35 31.72
C ALA A 27 31.11 -6.99 30.75
N ALA A 28 29.86 -7.12 31.16
CA ALA A 28 28.82 -7.55 30.29
C ALA A 28 28.83 -6.62 29.06
N ALA A 29 28.87 -7.22 27.86
CA ALA A 29 28.75 -6.44 26.64
C ALA A 29 27.49 -5.56 26.74
N PRO A 30 27.56 -4.28 26.38
CA PRO A 30 26.42 -3.40 26.47
C PRO A 30 25.27 -4.01 25.67
N ALA A 31 24.07 -4.05 26.26
CA ALA A 31 22.88 -4.50 25.58
C ALA A 31 22.74 -3.69 24.27
N PRO A 32 22.36 -4.33 23.15
CA PRO A 32 22.23 -3.64 21.88
C PRO A 32 21.26 -2.46 22.04
N GLN A 33 21.76 -1.25 21.90
CA GLN A 33 20.93 -0.04 21.95
C GLN A 33 20.02 -0.03 20.73
N ALA A 34 18.71 0.09 20.95
CA ALA A 34 17.76 0.34 19.89
C ALA A 34 18.08 1.69 19.24
N ALA A 35 18.40 1.67 17.95
CA ALA A 35 18.70 2.88 17.20
C ALA A 35 17.44 3.35 16.47
N THR A 36 17.07 4.63 16.68
CA THR A 36 15.95 5.27 15.96
C THR A 36 16.45 5.86 14.64
N ALA A 37 15.74 5.58 13.54
CA ALA A 37 16.07 6.10 12.22
C ALA A 37 15.68 7.58 12.11
N ALA A 38 16.62 8.44 11.81
CA ALA A 38 16.40 9.88 11.57
C ALA A 38 15.82 10.17 10.17
N ALA A 39 15.86 9.21 9.26
CA ALA A 39 15.30 9.22 7.91
C ALA A 39 15.14 7.79 7.43
N ASP A 40 14.38 7.58 6.33
CA ASP A 40 14.33 6.29 5.65
C ASP A 40 15.74 5.84 5.24
N GLN A 41 16.20 4.70 5.74
CA GLN A 41 17.56 4.23 5.49
C GLN A 41 17.64 2.73 5.16
N PRO A 42 18.57 2.33 4.27
CA PRO A 42 18.82 0.92 4.02
C PRO A 42 19.30 0.20 5.29
N ALA A 43 18.78 -0.99 5.51
CA ALA A 43 19.17 -1.87 6.59
C ALA A 43 19.26 -3.32 6.12
N THR A 44 19.94 -4.17 6.90
CA THR A 44 20.09 -5.60 6.57
C THR A 44 19.80 -6.46 7.77
N THR A 45 19.33 -7.68 7.53
CA THR A 45 19.29 -8.74 8.52
C THR A 45 20.69 -9.36 8.71
N PRO A 46 20.93 -10.16 9.76
CA PRO A 46 22.21 -10.83 9.97
C PRO A 46 22.68 -11.71 8.80
N ARG A 47 21.76 -12.23 8.00
CA ARG A 47 22.09 -13.06 6.82
C ARG A 47 21.99 -12.31 5.49
N GLY A 48 21.88 -10.99 5.54
CA GLY A 48 22.05 -10.10 4.38
C GLY A 48 20.77 -9.80 3.61
N THR A 49 19.58 -10.21 4.06
CA THR A 49 18.32 -9.70 3.49
C THR A 49 18.27 -8.19 3.72
N THR A 50 18.04 -7.43 2.64
CA THR A 50 17.99 -5.96 2.69
C THR A 50 16.55 -5.47 2.79
N PHE A 51 16.35 -4.35 3.50
CA PHE A 51 15.05 -3.67 3.61
C PHE A 51 15.27 -2.18 3.87
N ILE A 52 14.20 -1.38 3.86
CA ILE A 52 14.26 0.01 4.33
C ILE A 52 13.75 0.05 5.77
N LEU A 53 14.56 0.62 6.66
CA LEU A 53 14.12 1.03 7.99
C LEU A 53 13.45 2.39 7.85
N PRO A 54 12.14 2.52 8.13
CA PRO A 54 11.44 3.79 7.95
C PRO A 54 11.87 4.84 8.98
N GLU A 55 11.76 6.10 8.61
CA GLU A 55 11.98 7.23 9.52
C GLU A 55 11.13 7.12 10.79
N GLY A 56 11.73 7.43 11.93
CA GLY A 56 11.11 7.37 13.25
C GLY A 56 11.03 5.97 13.87
N TRP A 57 11.25 4.90 13.10
CA TRP A 57 11.21 3.52 13.62
C TRP A 57 12.51 3.18 14.36
N THR A 58 12.38 2.35 15.40
CA THR A 58 13.54 1.79 16.07
C THR A 58 13.86 0.40 15.54
N ARG A 59 15.18 0.06 15.54
CA ARG A 59 15.70 -1.25 15.16
C ARG A 59 16.50 -1.84 16.30
N GLU A 60 16.15 -3.08 16.66
CA GLU A 60 16.93 -3.89 17.62
C GLU A 60 17.25 -5.24 17.00
N GLN A 61 18.50 -5.69 17.11
CA GLN A 61 18.88 -7.03 16.65
C GLN A 61 18.91 -8.01 17.82
N ARG A 62 18.23 -9.14 17.67
CA ARG A 62 18.17 -10.25 18.65
C ARG A 62 18.51 -11.56 17.95
N GLY A 63 19.77 -11.95 18.00
CA GLY A 63 20.25 -13.15 17.28
C GLY A 63 20.01 -13.04 15.76
N ASN A 64 19.24 -13.99 15.21
CA ASN A 64 18.84 -13.99 13.78
C ASN A 64 17.62 -13.11 13.48
N ALA A 65 17.05 -12.47 14.49
CA ALA A 65 15.89 -11.60 14.34
C ALA A 65 16.26 -10.13 14.39
N VAL A 66 15.55 -9.33 13.62
CA VAL A 66 15.56 -7.86 13.67
C VAL A 66 14.16 -7.42 14.07
N VAL A 67 14.03 -6.79 15.22
CA VAL A 67 12.78 -6.22 15.73
C VAL A 67 12.70 -4.77 15.31
N LEU A 68 11.62 -4.41 14.65
CA LEU A 68 11.31 -3.05 14.21
C LEU A 68 10.07 -2.58 14.99
N THR A 69 10.20 -1.44 15.67
CA THR A 69 9.12 -0.86 16.47
C THR A 69 8.76 0.51 15.90
N PRO A 70 7.47 0.78 15.61
CA PRO A 70 7.02 2.10 15.17
C PRO A 70 7.14 3.14 16.29
N PRO A 71 7.12 4.43 15.96
CA PRO A 71 7.28 5.52 16.94
C PRO A 71 6.23 5.54 18.08
N GLU A 72 5.06 4.98 17.85
CA GLU A 72 3.97 4.90 18.84
C GLU A 72 4.30 4.04 20.05
N ALA A 73 5.22 3.07 19.89
CA ALA A 73 5.74 2.21 20.97
C ALA A 73 4.66 1.56 21.87
N ASP A 74 3.49 1.25 21.32
CA ASP A 74 2.31 0.68 22.00
C ASP A 74 2.33 -0.85 22.09
N GLY A 75 3.49 -1.47 21.84
CA GLY A 75 3.65 -2.92 21.68
C GLY A 75 3.53 -3.40 20.24
N SER A 76 3.24 -2.52 19.28
CA SER A 76 3.29 -2.83 17.86
C SER A 76 4.72 -3.11 17.40
N ARG A 77 4.88 -4.15 16.58
CA ARG A 77 6.20 -4.55 16.08
C ARG A 77 6.12 -5.30 14.77
N LEU A 78 7.16 -5.16 13.95
CA LEU A 78 7.52 -6.11 12.90
C LEU A 78 8.78 -6.85 13.33
N VAL A 79 8.86 -8.13 13.04
CA VAL A 79 10.07 -8.91 13.29
C VAL A 79 10.49 -9.62 12.02
N ILE A 80 11.71 -9.36 11.57
CA ILE A 80 12.30 -10.02 10.41
C ILE A 80 13.25 -11.09 10.94
N VAL A 81 12.98 -12.36 10.60
CA VAL A 81 13.74 -13.52 11.09
C VAL A 81 14.37 -14.25 9.91
N ASP A 82 15.67 -14.46 9.95
CA ASP A 82 16.35 -15.35 9.02
C ASP A 82 16.36 -16.78 9.59
N ALA A 83 15.74 -17.74 8.88
CA ALA A 83 15.60 -19.13 9.29
C ALA A 83 16.12 -20.10 8.22
N THR A 84 16.56 -21.27 8.67
CA THR A 84 16.81 -22.43 7.80
C THR A 84 15.78 -23.49 8.14
N ALA A 85 14.88 -23.78 7.20
CA ALA A 85 13.76 -24.70 7.42
C ALA A 85 13.46 -25.48 6.13
N GLY A 86 12.77 -26.61 6.27
CA GLY A 86 12.36 -27.45 5.14
C GLY A 86 11.20 -26.87 4.34
N SER A 87 10.33 -26.09 5.00
CA SER A 87 9.15 -25.50 4.40
C SER A 87 8.91 -24.08 4.90
N ALA A 88 8.01 -23.34 4.22
CA ALA A 88 7.53 -22.03 4.68
C ALA A 88 6.84 -22.14 6.04
N ASP A 89 6.02 -23.17 6.22
CA ASP A 89 5.26 -23.41 7.44
C ASP A 89 6.20 -23.63 8.63
N ASP A 90 7.27 -24.45 8.46
CA ASP A 90 8.29 -24.68 9.49
C ASP A 90 9.05 -23.37 9.81
N ALA A 91 9.40 -22.58 8.80
CA ALA A 91 10.10 -21.32 9.01
C ALA A 91 9.26 -20.33 9.83
N VAL A 92 7.98 -20.22 9.51
CA VAL A 92 7.04 -19.35 10.22
C VAL A 92 6.77 -19.84 11.63
N ALA A 93 6.59 -21.16 11.84
CA ALA A 93 6.42 -21.74 13.16
C ALA A 93 7.63 -21.49 14.07
N GLN A 94 8.87 -21.69 13.55
CA GLN A 94 10.10 -21.37 14.26
C GLN A 94 10.19 -19.88 14.62
N ALA A 95 9.80 -18.99 13.70
CA ALA A 95 9.84 -17.55 13.92
C ALA A 95 8.87 -17.12 15.03
N TRP A 96 7.63 -17.61 15.04
CA TRP A 96 6.67 -17.36 16.12
C TRP A 96 7.12 -17.93 17.47
N GLN A 97 7.66 -19.15 17.46
CA GLN A 97 8.19 -19.78 18.67
C GLN A 97 9.34 -18.95 19.29
N ALA A 98 10.23 -18.39 18.45
CA ALA A 98 11.31 -17.52 18.92
C ALA A 98 10.80 -16.23 19.61
N LEU A 99 9.58 -15.81 19.31
CA LEU A 99 8.91 -14.67 19.97
C LEU A 99 8.05 -15.09 21.17
N GLY A 100 7.96 -16.39 21.49
CA GLY A 100 7.08 -16.92 22.53
C GLY A 100 5.58 -16.76 22.19
N MET A 101 5.23 -16.72 20.91
CA MET A 101 3.86 -16.53 20.43
C MET A 101 3.39 -17.77 19.65
N ALA A 102 2.08 -18.05 19.72
CA ALA A 102 1.42 -19.10 18.97
C ALA A 102 0.04 -18.61 18.49
N PRO A 103 -0.01 -17.68 17.52
CA PRO A 103 -1.27 -17.16 17.05
C PRO A 103 -2.10 -18.23 16.34
N LYS A 104 -3.43 -18.15 16.46
CA LYS A 104 -4.34 -19.14 15.86
C LYS A 104 -4.36 -18.94 14.34
N PHE A 105 -3.90 -19.97 13.60
CA PHE A 105 -3.87 -19.96 12.14
C PHE A 105 -5.28 -19.83 11.55
N LEU A 106 -5.41 -19.00 10.50
CA LEU A 106 -6.64 -18.82 9.75
C LEU A 106 -6.47 -19.26 8.29
N LEU A 107 -5.53 -18.65 7.57
CA LEU A 107 -5.35 -18.87 6.13
C LEU A 107 -3.89 -18.71 5.73
N ALA A 108 -3.45 -19.46 4.71
CA ALA A 108 -2.18 -19.21 4.04
C ALA A 108 -2.37 -19.14 2.52
N THR A 109 -1.66 -18.22 1.87
CA THR A 109 -1.76 -17.97 0.43
C THR A 109 -0.38 -17.91 -0.19
N ASP A 110 -0.16 -18.72 -1.24
CA ASP A 110 1.06 -18.66 -2.03
C ASP A 110 1.03 -17.47 -3.00
N ALA A 111 2.18 -16.85 -3.18
CA ALA A 111 2.38 -15.77 -4.14
C ALA A 111 3.46 -16.12 -5.16
N ALA A 112 3.32 -15.59 -6.37
CA ALA A 112 4.29 -15.82 -7.44
C ALA A 112 5.70 -15.35 -7.05
N PRO A 113 6.77 -16.02 -7.54
CA PRO A 113 8.15 -15.57 -7.38
C PRO A 113 8.33 -14.13 -7.85
N ARG A 114 9.09 -13.33 -7.10
CA ARG A 114 9.32 -11.92 -7.41
C ARG A 114 10.57 -11.39 -6.71
N ASP A 115 11.26 -10.44 -7.31
CA ASP A 115 12.38 -9.69 -6.70
C ASP A 115 13.49 -10.59 -6.13
N GLY A 116 13.78 -11.69 -6.83
CA GLY A 116 14.80 -12.66 -6.42
C GLY A 116 14.34 -13.69 -5.39
N TRP A 117 13.10 -13.60 -4.92
CA TRP A 117 12.48 -14.62 -4.07
C TRP A 117 11.91 -15.75 -4.91
N GLU A 118 12.32 -16.99 -4.62
CA GLU A 118 11.90 -18.22 -5.32
C GLU A 118 10.54 -18.73 -4.86
N GLN A 119 10.21 -18.50 -3.59
CA GLN A 119 8.92 -18.79 -2.99
C GLN A 119 8.50 -17.67 -2.08
N ARG A 120 7.18 -17.41 -2.05
CA ARG A 120 6.55 -16.41 -1.23
C ARG A 120 5.22 -16.96 -0.73
N ARG A 121 4.98 -16.87 0.58
CA ARG A 121 3.75 -17.34 1.21
C ARG A 121 3.36 -16.41 2.35
N SER A 122 2.12 -15.98 2.37
CA SER A 122 1.53 -15.16 3.43
C SER A 122 0.66 -16.02 4.34
N TYR A 123 0.54 -15.59 5.58
CA TYR A 123 -0.24 -16.25 6.63
C TYR A 123 -1.06 -15.20 7.38
N ASP A 124 -2.35 -15.45 7.48
CA ASP A 124 -3.27 -14.67 8.27
C ASP A 124 -3.69 -15.49 9.50
N TYR A 125 -3.90 -14.78 10.61
CA TYR A 125 -4.25 -15.39 11.89
C TYR A 125 -5.58 -14.87 12.41
N ASP A 126 -6.33 -15.74 13.08
CA ASP A 126 -7.59 -15.42 13.71
C ASP A 126 -7.34 -14.57 14.97
N VAL A 127 -7.70 -13.29 14.88
CA VAL A 127 -7.55 -12.32 15.98
C VAL A 127 -8.93 -11.83 16.38
N PRO A 128 -9.29 -11.84 17.67
CA PRO A 128 -10.56 -11.29 18.13
C PRO A 128 -10.71 -9.82 17.70
N GLN A 129 -11.87 -9.45 17.17
CA GLN A 129 -12.12 -8.10 16.66
C GLN A 129 -11.89 -7.00 17.71
N ASN A 130 -12.19 -7.29 18.97
CA ASN A 130 -11.96 -6.34 20.08
C ASN A 130 -10.49 -6.14 20.43
N ALA A 131 -9.58 -7.00 19.95
CA ALA A 131 -8.14 -6.82 20.13
C ALA A 131 -7.58 -5.69 19.25
N LYS A 132 -8.28 -5.32 18.17
CA LYS A 132 -7.87 -4.27 17.21
C LYS A 132 -6.43 -4.42 16.73
N ARG A 133 -6.01 -5.65 16.46
CA ARG A 133 -4.65 -5.95 16.01
C ARG A 133 -4.64 -6.63 14.65
N VAL A 134 -3.60 -6.35 13.89
CA VAL A 134 -3.22 -7.08 12.68
C VAL A 134 -2.09 -8.03 13.05
N VAL A 135 -2.37 -9.33 12.96
CA VAL A 135 -1.36 -10.37 13.17
C VAL A 135 -1.24 -11.16 11.88
N ASN A 136 -0.07 -11.12 11.27
CA ASN A 136 0.22 -11.88 10.05
C ASN A 136 1.69 -12.29 9.97
N ALA A 137 2.00 -13.18 9.04
CA ALA A 137 3.36 -13.55 8.69
C ALA A 137 3.52 -13.61 7.17
N SER A 138 4.74 -13.37 6.71
CA SER A 138 5.12 -13.57 5.32
C SER A 138 6.47 -14.28 5.26
N ALA A 139 6.54 -15.39 4.54
CA ALA A 139 7.76 -16.17 4.36
C ALA A 139 8.26 -16.02 2.91
N TYR A 140 9.55 -15.78 2.78
CA TYR A 140 10.26 -15.56 1.52
C TYR A 140 11.46 -16.48 1.45
N ARG A 141 11.63 -17.25 0.37
CA ARG A 141 12.76 -18.18 0.22
C ARG A 141 13.69 -17.80 -0.92
N ARG A 142 14.98 -17.91 -0.64
CA ARG A 142 16.02 -17.96 -1.66
C ARG A 142 17.05 -19.04 -1.31
N GLY A 143 17.22 -20.02 -2.18
CA GLY A 143 18.07 -21.19 -1.92
C GLY A 143 17.58 -21.96 -0.67
N LYS A 144 18.45 -22.06 0.34
CA LYS A 144 18.14 -22.72 1.62
C LYS A 144 17.70 -21.75 2.73
N LEU A 145 17.70 -20.44 2.46
CA LEU A 145 17.38 -19.43 3.44
C LEU A 145 15.93 -18.98 3.29
N TRP A 146 15.23 -18.94 4.42
CA TRP A 146 13.95 -18.28 4.58
C TRP A 146 14.15 -16.95 5.31
N THR A 147 13.53 -15.91 4.81
CA THR A 147 13.32 -14.66 5.55
C THR A 147 11.84 -14.58 5.89
N VAL A 148 11.53 -14.58 7.17
CA VAL A 148 10.15 -14.48 7.67
C VAL A 148 9.93 -13.09 8.26
N ILE A 149 8.86 -12.42 7.85
CA ILE A 149 8.38 -11.21 8.51
C ILE A 149 7.16 -11.58 9.33
N LEU A 150 7.19 -11.28 10.60
CA LEU A 150 6.06 -11.37 11.52
C LEU A 150 5.57 -9.97 11.82
N ALA A 151 4.28 -9.75 11.70
CA ALA A 151 3.63 -8.51 12.11
C ALA A 151 2.70 -8.80 13.30
N ASP A 152 2.79 -7.97 14.32
CA ASP A 152 1.89 -7.88 15.43
C ASP A 152 1.72 -6.38 15.73
N VAL A 153 0.70 -5.77 15.12
CA VAL A 153 0.56 -4.30 15.01
C VAL A 153 -0.87 -3.90 15.35
N ASP A 154 -1.03 -2.80 16.09
CA ASP A 154 -2.35 -2.17 16.28
C ASP A 154 -2.93 -1.77 14.91
N GLN A 155 -4.23 -1.98 14.73
CA GLN A 155 -4.91 -1.71 13.46
C GLN A 155 -4.80 -0.23 13.06
N GLY A 156 -4.97 0.70 13.99
CA GLY A 156 -4.85 2.14 13.71
C GLY A 156 -3.43 2.53 13.29
N ILE A 157 -2.40 1.89 13.88
CA ILE A 157 -1.01 2.09 13.49
C ILE A 157 -0.72 1.48 12.11
N ALA A 158 -1.26 0.30 11.83
CA ALA A 158 -1.12 -0.33 10.52
C ALA A 158 -1.69 0.57 9.40
N GLU A 159 -2.85 1.16 9.63
CA GLU A 159 -3.48 2.10 8.70
C GLU A 159 -2.71 3.42 8.59
N LYS A 160 -2.39 4.04 9.73
CA LYS A 160 -1.62 5.29 9.80
C LYS A 160 -0.29 5.19 9.06
N ARG A 161 0.43 4.07 9.23
CA ARG A 161 1.78 3.86 8.70
C ARG A 161 1.85 2.97 7.46
N ALA A 162 0.73 2.77 6.77
CA ALA A 162 0.63 1.90 5.60
C ALA A 162 1.68 2.20 4.52
N SER A 163 2.01 3.48 4.29
CA SER A 163 3.04 3.88 3.34
C SER A 163 4.45 3.44 3.76
N GLN A 164 4.76 3.47 5.06
CA GLN A 164 6.04 3.02 5.60
C GLN A 164 6.18 1.50 5.55
N PHE A 165 5.10 0.75 5.89
CA PHE A 165 5.05 -0.70 5.65
C PHE A 165 5.25 -1.01 4.16
N GLY A 166 4.59 -0.29 3.26
CA GLY A 166 4.75 -0.44 1.82
C GLY A 166 6.20 -0.27 1.37
N LYS A 167 6.91 0.75 1.84
CA LYS A 167 8.33 0.96 1.54
C LYS A 167 9.20 -0.21 2.02
N LEU A 168 8.98 -0.70 3.24
CA LEU A 168 9.71 -1.83 3.80
C LEU A 168 9.53 -3.08 2.93
N PHE A 169 8.29 -3.47 2.62
CA PHE A 169 7.99 -4.67 1.84
C PHE A 169 8.45 -4.55 0.38
N GLN A 170 8.31 -3.38 -0.25
CA GLN A 170 8.78 -3.17 -1.62
C GLN A 170 10.30 -3.23 -1.76
N ARG A 171 11.05 -3.00 -0.70
CA ARG A 171 12.51 -3.02 -0.68
C ARG A 171 13.09 -4.22 0.05
N LEU A 172 12.25 -5.20 0.41
CA LEU A 172 12.70 -6.46 0.96
C LEU A 172 13.31 -7.33 -0.14
N LEU A 173 14.62 -7.45 -0.15
CA LEU A 173 15.36 -8.18 -1.20
C LEU A 173 16.29 -9.22 -0.56
N PRO A 174 16.41 -10.42 -1.14
CA PRO A 174 17.32 -11.43 -0.63
C PRO A 174 18.79 -11.01 -0.79
N ALA A 175 19.64 -11.55 0.06
CA ALA A 175 21.06 -11.29 0.05
C ALA A 175 21.67 -11.43 -1.36
N GLY A 176 22.45 -10.43 -1.77
CA GLY A 176 23.14 -10.41 -3.07
C GLY A 176 22.25 -10.26 -4.29
N TYR A 177 20.95 -10.07 -4.13
CA TYR A 177 20.06 -9.74 -5.24
C TYR A 177 20.10 -8.25 -5.56
N VAL A 178 20.31 -7.94 -6.82
CA VAL A 178 20.24 -6.57 -7.34
C VAL A 178 19.10 -6.53 -8.36
N ARG A 179 18.14 -5.64 -8.14
CA ARG A 179 17.09 -5.42 -9.15
C ARG A 179 17.71 -4.95 -10.44
N GLU A 180 17.21 -5.46 -11.55
CA GLU A 180 17.54 -4.91 -12.84
C GLU A 180 17.20 -3.41 -12.89
N THR A 181 18.11 -2.63 -13.42
CA THR A 181 17.92 -1.20 -13.65
C THR A 181 18.29 -0.86 -15.09
N PHE A 182 17.51 0.04 -15.67
CA PHE A 182 17.77 0.60 -17.00
C PHE A 182 18.38 2.01 -16.91
N ALA A 183 18.75 2.46 -15.70
CA ALA A 183 19.41 3.75 -15.51
C ALA A 183 20.67 3.85 -16.38
N GLY A 184 20.82 4.93 -17.13
CA GLY A 184 21.95 5.15 -18.04
C GLY A 184 21.89 4.37 -19.36
N ARG A 185 20.84 3.56 -19.60
CA ARG A 185 20.61 2.89 -20.89
C ARG A 185 19.72 3.76 -21.79
N SER A 186 20.01 3.77 -23.08
CA SER A 186 19.11 4.38 -24.07
C SER A 186 17.92 3.47 -24.35
N ALA A 187 16.72 4.05 -24.36
CA ALA A 187 15.52 3.33 -24.75
C ALA A 187 15.57 2.98 -26.25
N HIS A 188 15.13 1.79 -26.58
CA HIS A 188 14.92 1.41 -27.97
C HIS A 188 13.56 1.92 -28.45
N PRO A 189 13.45 2.44 -29.69
CA PRO A 189 12.15 2.76 -30.27
C PRO A 189 11.24 1.53 -30.33
N LEU A 190 9.96 1.73 -30.08
CA LEU A 190 8.93 0.70 -30.22
C LEU A 190 8.54 0.58 -31.69
N ASP A 191 9.35 -0.13 -32.47
CA ASP A 191 9.00 -0.53 -33.84
C ASP A 191 7.89 -1.60 -33.85
N ALA A 192 7.39 -1.96 -35.02
CA ALA A 192 6.31 -2.95 -35.17
C ALA A 192 6.64 -4.29 -34.51
N ALA A 193 7.90 -4.74 -34.60
CA ALA A 193 8.33 -6.01 -34.03
C ALA A 193 8.30 -5.98 -32.50
N ARG A 194 8.78 -4.88 -31.90
CA ARG A 194 8.72 -4.70 -30.43
C ARG A 194 7.29 -4.49 -29.91
N LEU A 195 6.45 -3.75 -30.63
CA LEU A 195 5.03 -3.64 -30.30
C LEU A 195 4.34 -5.01 -30.34
N GLN A 196 4.69 -5.86 -31.30
CA GLN A 196 4.17 -7.23 -31.34
C GLN A 196 4.68 -8.09 -30.16
N GLN A 197 5.95 -7.90 -29.74
CA GLN A 197 6.47 -8.57 -28.53
C GLN A 197 5.72 -8.13 -27.28
N VAL A 198 5.44 -6.83 -27.12
CA VAL A 198 4.61 -6.31 -26.02
C VAL A 198 3.21 -6.93 -26.07
N ALA A 199 2.57 -6.98 -27.24
CA ALA A 199 1.25 -7.59 -27.40
C ALA A 199 1.24 -9.08 -27.00
N ASN A 200 2.25 -9.83 -27.42
CA ASN A 200 2.41 -11.25 -27.07
C ASN A 200 2.62 -11.43 -25.56
N PHE A 201 3.46 -10.58 -24.96
CA PHE A 201 3.70 -10.58 -23.53
C PHE A 201 2.41 -10.29 -22.72
N VAL A 202 1.64 -9.26 -23.11
CA VAL A 202 0.36 -8.92 -22.46
C VAL A 202 -0.62 -10.10 -22.55
N GLU A 203 -0.75 -10.73 -23.72
CA GLU A 203 -1.65 -11.88 -23.89
C GLU A 203 -1.18 -13.10 -23.10
N GLN A 204 0.13 -13.33 -22.97
CA GLN A 204 0.67 -14.40 -22.13
C GLN A 204 0.37 -14.13 -20.66
N MET A 205 0.69 -12.93 -20.16
CA MET A 205 0.43 -12.55 -18.76
C MET A 205 -1.06 -12.59 -18.43
N ARG A 206 -1.91 -12.14 -19.36
CA ARG A 206 -3.36 -12.23 -19.20
C ARG A 206 -3.82 -13.67 -18.92
N LYS A 207 -3.26 -14.65 -19.64
CA LYS A 207 -3.55 -16.07 -19.45
C LYS A 207 -2.95 -16.62 -18.15
N ASP A 208 -1.68 -16.29 -17.86
CA ASP A 208 -0.95 -16.81 -16.71
C ASP A 208 -1.57 -16.33 -15.37
N PHE A 209 -2.21 -15.16 -15.39
CA PHE A 209 -2.89 -14.59 -14.22
C PHE A 209 -4.42 -14.70 -14.27
N ASP A 210 -4.97 -15.49 -15.20
CA ASP A 210 -6.42 -15.66 -15.37
C ASP A 210 -7.21 -14.34 -15.49
N VAL A 211 -6.59 -13.30 -16.10
CA VAL A 211 -7.26 -12.01 -16.32
C VAL A 211 -8.20 -12.12 -17.51
N PRO A 212 -9.51 -11.90 -17.35
CA PRO A 212 -10.49 -12.07 -18.45
C PRO A 212 -10.24 -11.17 -19.64
N GLY A 213 -9.92 -9.90 -19.37
CA GLY A 213 -9.66 -8.90 -20.41
C GLY A 213 -8.82 -7.75 -19.92
N VAL A 214 -8.05 -7.16 -20.82
CA VAL A 214 -7.18 -6.02 -20.56
C VAL A 214 -7.14 -5.12 -21.80
N ALA A 215 -7.09 -3.82 -21.61
CA ALA A 215 -6.79 -2.85 -22.66
C ALA A 215 -5.48 -2.12 -22.35
N ILE A 216 -4.65 -1.88 -23.36
CA ILE A 216 -3.37 -1.20 -23.23
C ILE A 216 -3.24 -0.09 -24.27
N GLY A 217 -2.74 1.06 -23.83
CA GLY A 217 -2.34 2.17 -24.67
C GLY A 217 -0.88 2.54 -24.45
N ILE A 218 -0.18 2.87 -25.51
CA ILE A 218 1.24 3.27 -25.45
C ILE A 218 1.43 4.52 -26.29
N ILE A 219 2.11 5.52 -25.67
CA ILE A 219 2.56 6.73 -26.34
C ILE A 219 4.09 6.69 -26.43
N GLN A 220 4.61 7.03 -27.58
CA GLN A 220 6.04 7.25 -27.79
C GLN A 220 6.25 8.55 -28.57
N ASN A 221 7.10 9.44 -28.06
CA ASN A 221 7.38 10.74 -28.66
C ASN A 221 6.10 11.55 -28.98
N GLY A 222 5.15 11.59 -28.03
CA GLY A 222 3.88 12.30 -28.18
C GLY A 222 2.86 11.65 -29.12
N LYS A 223 3.14 10.48 -29.69
CA LYS A 223 2.24 9.78 -30.61
C LYS A 223 1.76 8.45 -30.02
N VAL A 224 0.48 8.15 -30.18
CA VAL A 224 -0.06 6.85 -29.86
C VAL A 224 0.52 5.83 -30.84
N VAL A 225 1.26 4.84 -30.32
CA VAL A 225 1.85 3.75 -31.11
C VAL A 225 1.14 2.43 -30.89
N MET A 226 0.31 2.30 -29.85
CA MET A 226 -0.57 1.18 -29.62
C MET A 226 -1.81 1.65 -28.84
N ALA A 227 -3.00 1.17 -29.25
CA ALA A 227 -4.24 1.19 -28.50
C ALA A 227 -4.96 -0.12 -28.80
N ARG A 228 -5.03 -1.05 -27.85
CA ARG A 228 -5.48 -2.42 -28.13
C ARG A 228 -6.06 -3.11 -26.91
N GLY A 229 -7.13 -3.91 -27.14
CA GLY A 229 -7.71 -4.82 -26.16
C GLY A 229 -7.27 -6.27 -26.39
N PHE A 230 -7.35 -7.07 -25.32
CA PHE A 230 -7.06 -8.50 -25.28
C PHE A 230 -8.12 -9.21 -24.43
N GLY A 231 -8.43 -10.46 -24.77
CA GLY A 231 -9.40 -11.25 -24.01
C GLY A 231 -10.85 -10.85 -24.24
N VAL A 232 -11.69 -10.99 -23.22
CA VAL A 232 -13.14 -10.80 -23.29
C VAL A 232 -13.60 -9.80 -22.23
N ARG A 233 -14.68 -9.08 -22.52
CA ARG A 233 -15.32 -8.11 -21.60
C ARG A 233 -15.96 -8.78 -20.40
N GLN A 234 -16.40 -10.02 -20.57
CA GLN A 234 -17.02 -10.82 -19.53
C GLN A 234 -16.74 -12.31 -19.77
N LEU A 235 -16.32 -13.04 -18.74
CA LEU A 235 -16.17 -14.50 -18.81
C LEU A 235 -17.48 -15.15 -19.25
N GLY A 236 -17.36 -16.18 -20.11
CA GLY A 236 -18.52 -16.90 -20.66
C GLY A 236 -19.25 -16.17 -21.79
N LYS A 237 -18.83 -14.95 -22.18
CA LYS A 237 -19.38 -14.21 -23.32
C LYS A 237 -18.33 -13.98 -24.41
N PRO A 238 -18.73 -13.95 -25.71
CA PRO A 238 -17.78 -13.86 -26.82
C PRO A 238 -17.23 -12.45 -27.08
N ALA A 239 -17.86 -11.41 -26.53
CA ALA A 239 -17.54 -10.02 -26.78
C ALA A 239 -16.10 -9.72 -26.32
N LYS A 240 -15.27 -9.20 -27.23
CA LYS A 240 -13.86 -8.91 -26.96
C LYS A 240 -13.66 -7.53 -26.36
N VAL A 241 -12.58 -7.39 -25.61
CA VAL A 241 -12.05 -6.08 -25.20
C VAL A 241 -11.35 -5.46 -26.41
N ASP A 242 -11.58 -4.17 -26.61
CA ASP A 242 -10.84 -3.32 -27.56
C ASP A 242 -10.42 -2.00 -26.90
N ALA A 243 -9.95 -1.02 -27.67
CA ALA A 243 -9.49 0.26 -27.17
C ALA A 243 -10.64 1.19 -26.71
N ASP A 244 -11.86 0.95 -27.21
CA ASP A 244 -13.07 1.69 -26.88
C ASP A 244 -13.90 1.04 -25.76
N THR A 245 -13.49 -0.14 -25.29
CA THR A 245 -14.14 -0.80 -24.16
C THR A 245 -13.99 0.05 -22.90
N ARG A 246 -15.12 0.41 -22.28
CA ARG A 246 -15.15 1.15 -21.03
C ARG A 246 -14.79 0.27 -19.85
N PHE A 247 -13.88 0.78 -19.01
CA PHE A 247 -13.54 0.24 -17.71
C PHE A 247 -13.80 1.29 -16.64
N MET A 248 -14.17 0.86 -15.45
CA MET A 248 -14.11 1.73 -14.28
C MET A 248 -12.64 1.98 -13.94
N ILE A 249 -12.20 3.23 -14.07
CA ILE A 249 -10.77 3.59 -13.93
C ILE A 249 -10.37 3.87 -12.48
N ALA A 250 -11.29 3.70 -11.55
CA ALA A 250 -11.08 3.84 -10.11
C ALA A 250 -10.32 5.15 -9.76
N SER A 251 -9.32 5.08 -8.93
CA SER A 251 -8.56 6.24 -8.43
C SER A 251 -7.76 7.01 -9.48
N ASN A 252 -7.68 6.56 -10.73
CA ASN A 252 -7.22 7.43 -11.83
C ASN A 252 -8.12 8.65 -12.02
N THR A 253 -9.37 8.58 -11.55
CA THR A 253 -10.29 9.72 -11.48
C THR A 253 -9.69 10.92 -10.73
N LYS A 254 -8.87 10.69 -9.69
CA LYS A 254 -8.25 11.77 -8.90
C LYS A 254 -7.34 12.66 -9.74
N ALA A 255 -6.61 12.08 -10.68
CA ALA A 255 -5.77 12.86 -11.60
C ALA A 255 -6.63 13.77 -12.49
N LEU A 256 -7.72 13.26 -13.06
CA LEU A 256 -8.68 14.03 -13.83
C LEU A 256 -9.36 15.12 -12.98
N THR A 257 -9.72 14.83 -11.73
CA THR A 257 -10.24 15.82 -10.77
C THR A 257 -9.22 16.92 -10.51
N THR A 258 -7.94 16.56 -10.33
CA THR A 258 -6.85 17.53 -10.13
C THR A 258 -6.68 18.41 -11.34
N LEU A 259 -6.76 17.86 -12.55
CA LEU A 259 -6.74 18.64 -13.79
C LEU A 259 -7.89 19.66 -13.84
N MET A 260 -9.11 19.25 -13.44
CA MET A 260 -10.25 20.19 -13.37
C MET A 260 -9.96 21.36 -12.41
N LEU A 261 -9.36 21.08 -11.23
CA LEU A 261 -8.94 22.15 -10.31
C LEU A 261 -7.86 23.03 -10.92
N ALA A 262 -6.86 22.45 -11.58
CA ALA A 262 -5.80 23.20 -12.27
C ALA A 262 -6.38 24.14 -13.34
N LYS A 263 -7.38 23.69 -14.12
CA LYS A 263 -8.08 24.54 -15.09
C LYS A 263 -8.82 25.71 -14.44
N LEU A 264 -9.36 25.52 -13.24
CA LEU A 264 -9.99 26.61 -12.48
C LEU A 264 -8.93 27.60 -11.96
N VAL A 265 -7.76 27.12 -11.56
CA VAL A 265 -6.65 27.98 -11.13
C VAL A 265 -6.09 28.77 -12.32
N ASP A 266 -5.86 28.13 -13.45
CA ASP A 266 -5.42 28.79 -14.68
C ASP A 266 -6.40 29.92 -15.14
N ALA A 267 -7.70 29.67 -14.91
CA ALA A 267 -8.75 30.65 -15.20
C ALA A 267 -8.89 31.77 -14.14
N GLY A 268 -8.06 31.76 -13.09
CA GLY A 268 -8.13 32.71 -11.98
C GLY A 268 -9.39 32.59 -11.10
N LYS A 269 -10.10 31.44 -11.18
CA LYS A 269 -11.32 31.17 -10.40
C LYS A 269 -11.05 30.48 -9.07
N LEU A 270 -9.86 29.92 -8.91
CA LEU A 270 -9.40 29.20 -7.73
C LEU A 270 -7.92 29.53 -7.47
N ASP A 271 -7.48 29.45 -6.23
CA ASP A 271 -6.06 29.54 -5.86
C ASP A 271 -5.67 28.29 -5.04
N TRP A 272 -4.58 27.65 -5.44
CA TRP A 272 -4.01 26.50 -4.70
C TRP A 272 -3.70 26.84 -3.23
N ASN A 273 -3.39 28.10 -2.92
CA ASN A 273 -3.04 28.54 -1.58
C ASN A 273 -4.22 29.18 -0.82
N ALA A 274 -5.42 29.25 -1.41
CA ALA A 274 -6.62 29.65 -0.68
C ALA A 274 -6.97 28.60 0.36
N ARG A 275 -7.49 29.02 1.51
CA ARG A 275 -8.04 28.12 2.53
C ARG A 275 -9.28 27.42 1.96
N ALA A 276 -9.34 26.10 2.14
CA ALA A 276 -10.48 25.33 1.62
C ALA A 276 -11.82 25.78 2.23
N GLU A 277 -11.83 26.15 3.51
CA GLU A 277 -12.99 26.70 4.22
C GLU A 277 -13.46 28.04 3.68
N ASP A 278 -12.53 28.93 3.25
CA ASP A 278 -12.88 30.23 2.66
C ASP A 278 -13.49 30.06 1.26
N VAL A 279 -13.00 29.05 0.50
CA VAL A 279 -13.53 28.72 -0.83
C VAL A 279 -14.90 28.05 -0.72
N TYR A 280 -15.06 27.15 0.25
CA TYR A 280 -16.31 26.44 0.51
C TYR A 280 -16.58 26.34 2.02
N PRO A 281 -17.42 27.20 2.58
CA PRO A 281 -17.70 27.25 4.05
C PRO A 281 -18.28 25.97 4.64
N GLY A 282 -18.78 25.06 3.78
CA GLY A 282 -19.22 23.70 4.19
C GLY A 282 -18.09 22.70 4.39
N PHE A 283 -16.84 23.04 4.03
CA PHE A 283 -15.68 22.17 4.26
C PHE A 283 -15.26 22.24 5.72
N LYS A 284 -15.23 21.07 6.38
CA LYS A 284 -14.77 20.92 7.76
C LYS A 284 -14.12 19.55 7.94
N LEU A 285 -13.15 19.48 8.86
CA LEU A 285 -12.62 18.25 9.44
C LEU A 285 -13.09 18.16 10.89
N GLY A 286 -12.98 16.98 11.50
CA GLY A 286 -13.33 16.80 12.91
C GLY A 286 -12.46 17.59 13.89
N ASP A 287 -11.29 18.07 13.43
CA ASP A 287 -10.40 18.95 14.18
C ASP A 287 -10.35 20.35 13.54
N ALA A 288 -10.75 21.37 14.33
CA ALA A 288 -10.80 22.75 13.85
C ALA A 288 -9.40 23.31 13.51
N ALA A 289 -8.37 22.96 14.30
CA ALA A 289 -7.02 23.44 14.09
C ALA A 289 -6.39 22.86 12.80
N THR A 290 -6.76 21.64 12.44
CA THR A 290 -6.40 21.04 11.16
C THR A 290 -7.21 21.66 10.02
N THR A 291 -8.51 21.86 10.19
CA THR A 291 -9.38 22.52 9.18
C THR A 291 -8.81 23.86 8.74
N ASP A 292 -8.42 24.70 9.70
CA ASP A 292 -7.85 26.03 9.48
C ASP A 292 -6.57 26.03 8.63
N LYS A 293 -5.80 24.93 8.66
CA LYS A 293 -4.55 24.78 7.89
C LYS A 293 -4.76 24.26 6.46
N VAL A 294 -5.94 23.70 6.16
CA VAL A 294 -6.17 23.08 4.85
C VAL A 294 -6.32 24.11 3.76
N LEU A 295 -5.35 24.18 2.87
CA LEU A 295 -5.43 24.89 1.61
C LEU A 295 -5.99 23.99 0.52
N VAL A 296 -6.46 24.57 -0.59
CA VAL A 296 -6.98 23.82 -1.75
C VAL A 296 -6.02 22.71 -2.20
N LYS A 297 -4.72 22.99 -2.32
CA LYS A 297 -3.70 22.00 -2.66
C LYS A 297 -3.61 20.83 -1.68
N HIS A 298 -3.99 21.03 -0.43
CA HIS A 298 -3.95 20.00 0.59
C HIS A 298 -5.12 19.01 0.52
N LEU A 299 -6.18 19.32 -0.24
CA LEU A 299 -7.28 18.38 -0.49
C LEU A 299 -6.85 17.16 -1.31
N ILE A 300 -5.76 17.28 -2.08
CA ILE A 300 -5.25 16.24 -2.99
C ILE A 300 -3.87 15.70 -2.62
N CYS A 301 -3.21 16.24 -1.59
CA CYS A 301 -1.83 15.85 -1.24
C CYS A 301 -1.71 14.55 -0.43
N ALA A 302 -2.80 14.04 0.15
CA ALA A 302 -2.77 12.96 1.13
C ALA A 302 -1.84 13.24 2.34
N CYS A 303 -1.76 14.51 2.79
CA CYS A 303 -0.80 15.01 3.77
C CYS A 303 -1.44 15.72 4.97
N THR A 304 -2.77 15.69 5.12
CA THR A 304 -3.48 16.43 6.17
C THR A 304 -3.51 15.72 7.53
N GLY A 305 -3.03 14.47 7.58
CA GLY A 305 -3.15 13.62 8.77
C GLY A 305 -4.50 12.92 8.91
N VAL A 306 -5.48 13.22 8.06
CA VAL A 306 -6.79 12.55 8.06
C VAL A 306 -6.63 11.12 7.53
N PRO A 307 -7.07 10.10 8.29
CA PRO A 307 -6.88 8.71 7.92
C PRO A 307 -7.70 8.28 6.72
N ARG A 308 -7.35 7.14 6.15
CA ARG A 308 -8.19 6.45 5.18
C ARG A 308 -9.45 5.95 5.85
N GLN A 309 -10.62 6.19 5.23
CA GLN A 309 -11.92 5.76 5.72
C GLN A 309 -12.76 5.33 4.51
N ASP A 310 -12.88 4.02 4.32
CA ASP A 310 -13.52 3.43 3.13
C ASP A 310 -14.76 2.60 3.51
N MET A 311 -14.95 2.28 4.80
CA MET A 311 -16.01 1.37 5.22
C MET A 311 -17.41 1.94 4.97
N GLU A 312 -17.58 3.25 5.09
CA GLU A 312 -18.85 3.91 4.89
C GLU A 312 -19.35 3.77 3.45
N TRP A 313 -18.49 4.01 2.46
CA TRP A 313 -18.92 3.84 1.07
C TRP A 313 -19.04 2.36 0.67
N LEU A 314 -18.27 1.45 1.27
CA LEU A 314 -18.36 0.02 1.02
C LEU A 314 -19.67 -0.59 1.56
N PHE A 315 -20.08 -0.24 2.78
CA PHE A 315 -21.20 -0.88 3.46
C PHE A 315 -22.46 -0.03 3.52
N GLU A 316 -22.37 1.28 3.34
CA GLU A 316 -23.49 2.21 3.38
C GLU A 316 -23.67 2.98 2.08
N GLY A 317 -23.00 2.58 1.00
CA GLY A 317 -22.91 3.33 -0.26
C GLY A 317 -24.27 3.69 -0.87
N GLU A 318 -25.27 2.81 -0.75
CA GLU A 318 -26.64 3.08 -1.25
C GLU A 318 -27.33 4.25 -0.52
N LYS A 319 -26.92 4.56 0.71
CA LYS A 319 -27.46 5.66 1.53
C LYS A 319 -26.64 6.93 1.44
N GLN A 320 -25.44 6.85 0.86
CA GLN A 320 -24.54 7.99 0.78
C GLN A 320 -24.90 8.94 -0.36
N THR A 321 -24.68 10.21 -0.10
CA THR A 321 -24.79 11.31 -1.05
C THR A 321 -23.50 12.12 -1.05
N PRO A 322 -23.24 12.95 -2.07
CA PRO A 322 -22.11 13.88 -2.04
C PRO A 322 -22.05 14.74 -0.76
N ALA A 323 -23.19 15.18 -0.27
CA ALA A 323 -23.29 15.95 0.97
C ALA A 323 -22.94 15.11 2.22
N SER A 324 -23.39 13.85 2.30
CA SER A 324 -23.05 12.98 3.44
C SER A 324 -21.54 12.67 3.51
N VAL A 325 -20.85 12.56 2.36
CA VAL A 325 -19.39 12.40 2.32
C VAL A 325 -18.67 13.59 2.98
N LEU A 326 -19.11 14.82 2.70
CA LEU A 326 -18.57 16.02 3.36
C LEU A 326 -18.93 16.05 4.86
N THR A 327 -20.12 15.60 5.24
CA THR A 327 -20.52 15.47 6.64
C THR A 327 -19.65 14.49 7.40
N THR A 328 -19.41 13.30 6.82
CA THR A 328 -18.49 12.29 7.39
C THR A 328 -17.08 12.85 7.53
N LEU A 329 -16.57 13.55 6.51
CA LEU A 329 -15.27 14.20 6.57
C LEU A 329 -15.18 15.18 7.75
N GLY A 330 -16.26 15.92 8.04
CA GLY A 330 -16.38 16.82 9.18
C GLY A 330 -16.30 16.14 10.55
N THR A 331 -16.39 14.81 10.64
CA THR A 331 -16.23 14.04 11.89
C THR A 331 -14.85 13.39 12.01
N MET A 332 -14.06 13.34 10.93
CA MET A 332 -12.79 12.63 10.90
C MET A 332 -11.69 13.40 11.63
N GLN A 333 -11.09 12.75 12.63
CA GLN A 333 -9.96 13.28 13.38
C GLN A 333 -8.64 12.93 12.70
N PRO A 334 -7.65 13.82 12.65
CA PRO A 334 -6.32 13.48 12.19
C PRO A 334 -5.66 12.47 13.14
N THR A 335 -4.96 11.50 12.58
CA THR A 335 -4.20 10.48 13.31
C THR A 335 -2.69 10.69 13.25
N SER A 336 -2.24 11.69 12.49
CA SER A 336 -0.85 12.17 12.45
C SER A 336 -0.81 13.68 12.32
N GLY A 337 0.36 14.27 12.55
CA GLY A 337 0.61 15.69 12.31
C GLY A 337 0.42 16.07 10.84
N PHE A 338 0.02 17.33 10.62
CA PHE A 338 -0.14 17.89 9.28
C PHE A 338 1.22 17.89 8.54
N GLY A 339 1.28 17.25 7.36
CA GLY A 339 2.51 17.09 6.59
C GLY A 339 3.46 15.98 7.06
N GLU A 340 3.16 15.31 8.16
CA GLU A 340 4.03 14.30 8.76
C GLU A 340 4.05 13.00 7.96
N LEU A 341 2.89 12.50 7.54
CA LEU A 341 2.76 11.21 6.85
C LEU A 341 1.90 11.32 5.59
N PHE A 342 2.19 10.46 4.63
CA PHE A 342 1.28 10.20 3.54
C PHE A 342 0.13 9.31 4.04
N GLN A 343 -1.09 9.86 4.08
CA GLN A 343 -2.31 9.14 4.44
C GLN A 343 -3.36 9.33 3.35
N TYR A 344 -3.55 8.29 2.56
CA TYR A 344 -4.50 8.29 1.46
C TYR A 344 -5.93 8.47 1.97
N SER A 345 -6.66 9.45 1.43
CA SER A 345 -8.03 9.75 1.84
C SER A 345 -8.95 9.96 0.65
N ASN A 346 -9.91 9.05 0.45
CA ASN A 346 -10.96 9.21 -0.56
C ASN A 346 -11.91 10.37 -0.23
N PRO A 347 -12.36 10.59 1.02
CA PRO A 347 -13.21 11.73 1.35
C PRO A 347 -12.56 13.08 1.07
N MET A 348 -11.26 13.25 1.31
CA MET A 348 -10.53 14.48 0.97
C MET A 348 -10.51 14.72 -0.53
N ALA A 349 -10.23 13.70 -1.34
CA ALA A 349 -10.24 13.80 -2.79
C ALA A 349 -11.65 14.06 -3.34
N ALA A 350 -12.69 13.50 -2.72
CA ALA A 350 -14.07 13.79 -3.06
C ALA A 350 -14.41 15.27 -2.76
N ALA A 351 -14.03 15.77 -1.59
CA ALA A 351 -14.21 17.18 -1.22
C ALA A 351 -13.52 18.11 -2.24
N ALA A 352 -12.30 17.78 -2.68
CA ALA A 352 -11.60 18.55 -3.71
C ALA A 352 -12.44 18.72 -4.99
N GLY A 353 -13.01 17.62 -5.49
CA GLY A 353 -13.85 17.67 -6.69
C GLY A 353 -15.15 18.44 -6.47
N TYR A 354 -15.83 18.24 -5.35
CA TYR A 354 -17.08 18.96 -5.06
C TYR A 354 -16.88 20.45 -4.86
N ILE A 355 -15.80 20.85 -4.17
CA ILE A 355 -15.41 22.28 -4.04
C ILE A 355 -15.14 22.88 -5.42
N GLY A 356 -14.37 22.19 -6.26
CA GLY A 356 -14.12 22.63 -7.63
C GLY A 356 -15.40 22.75 -8.46
N GLY A 357 -16.33 21.80 -8.32
CA GLY A 357 -17.65 21.84 -8.93
C GLY A 357 -18.47 23.06 -8.51
N GLN A 358 -18.45 23.41 -7.21
CA GLN A 358 -19.10 24.61 -6.68
C GLN A 358 -18.47 25.91 -7.16
N VAL A 359 -17.13 25.96 -7.30
CA VAL A 359 -16.43 27.11 -7.89
C VAL A 359 -16.80 27.29 -9.35
N ALA A 360 -16.91 26.20 -10.10
CA ALA A 360 -17.30 26.24 -11.51
C ALA A 360 -18.78 26.60 -11.72
N TYR A 361 -19.66 26.04 -10.90
CA TYR A 361 -21.12 26.14 -10.98
C TYR A 361 -21.75 26.39 -9.61
N PRO A 362 -21.67 27.62 -9.09
CA PRO A 362 -22.19 27.96 -7.76
C PRO A 362 -23.68 27.63 -7.61
N GLY A 363 -24.05 27.06 -6.46
CA GLY A 363 -25.43 26.69 -6.14
C GLY A 363 -25.98 25.43 -6.80
N SER A 364 -25.19 24.73 -7.60
CA SER A 364 -25.56 23.42 -8.11
C SER A 364 -25.55 22.38 -6.99
N GLU A 365 -26.32 21.26 -7.15
CA GLU A 365 -26.07 20.08 -6.31
C GLU A 365 -24.61 19.62 -6.49
N LEU A 366 -23.97 19.15 -5.42
CA LEU A 366 -22.52 18.88 -5.39
C LEU A 366 -22.08 17.92 -6.50
N GLY A 367 -22.78 16.80 -6.66
CA GLY A 367 -22.48 15.80 -7.68
C GLY A 367 -22.71 16.34 -9.09
N ALA A 368 -23.87 16.97 -9.33
CA ALA A 368 -24.21 17.53 -10.63
C ALA A 368 -23.26 18.69 -11.03
N GLY A 369 -22.88 19.54 -10.07
CA GLY A 369 -21.90 20.62 -10.30
C GLY A 369 -20.53 20.07 -10.70
N TYR A 370 -20.08 19.01 -9.99
CA TYR A 370 -18.84 18.33 -10.32
C TYR A 370 -18.90 17.65 -11.70
N ASP A 371 -19.94 16.87 -11.99
CA ASP A 371 -20.07 16.17 -13.27
C ASP A 371 -20.06 17.16 -14.44
N ARG A 372 -20.75 18.28 -14.28
CA ARG A 372 -20.77 19.36 -15.28
C ARG A 372 -19.41 20.04 -15.43
N ALA A 373 -18.68 20.27 -14.33
CA ALA A 373 -17.34 20.84 -14.36
C ALA A 373 -16.35 19.91 -15.07
N MET A 374 -16.40 18.61 -14.76
CA MET A 374 -15.56 17.61 -15.43
C MET A 374 -15.84 17.53 -16.92
N GLN A 375 -17.12 17.54 -17.32
CA GLN A 375 -17.49 17.52 -18.73
C GLN A 375 -16.94 18.73 -19.46
N ALA A 376 -17.20 19.93 -18.93
CA ALA A 376 -16.85 21.20 -19.62
C ALA A 376 -15.36 21.54 -19.59
N LEU A 377 -14.64 21.19 -18.51
CA LEU A 377 -13.25 21.62 -18.31
C LEU A 377 -12.22 20.54 -18.65
N VAL A 378 -12.63 19.26 -18.66
CA VAL A 378 -11.73 18.12 -18.88
C VAL A 378 -12.17 17.28 -20.08
N PHE A 379 -13.36 16.69 -20.06
CA PHE A 379 -13.73 15.67 -21.06
C PHE A 379 -13.94 16.27 -22.45
N ASP A 380 -14.70 17.35 -22.58
CA ASP A 380 -14.96 18.00 -23.87
C ASP A 380 -13.70 18.58 -24.49
N PRO A 381 -12.85 19.38 -23.76
CA PRO A 381 -11.63 19.94 -24.33
C PRO A 381 -10.61 18.88 -24.80
N LEU A 382 -10.55 17.73 -24.09
CA LEU A 382 -9.67 16.62 -24.47
C LEU A 382 -10.30 15.66 -25.48
N GLY A 383 -11.59 15.82 -25.79
CA GLY A 383 -12.31 14.90 -26.67
C GLY A 383 -12.52 13.50 -26.07
N MET A 384 -12.61 13.40 -24.74
CA MET A 384 -12.83 12.13 -23.99
C MET A 384 -14.31 11.75 -23.98
N ARG A 385 -14.84 11.38 -25.15
CA ARG A 385 -16.28 11.20 -25.39
C ARG A 385 -16.89 9.97 -24.74
N ASN A 386 -16.06 8.97 -24.40
CA ASN A 386 -16.46 7.72 -23.75
C ASN A 386 -16.21 7.74 -22.24
N THR A 387 -15.67 8.85 -21.71
CA THR A 387 -15.46 9.03 -20.27
C THR A 387 -16.70 9.63 -19.62
N THR A 388 -17.15 9.06 -18.49
CA THR A 388 -18.42 9.47 -17.88
C THR A 388 -18.54 9.07 -16.40
N PHE A 389 -19.38 9.80 -15.65
CA PHE A 389 -19.90 9.43 -14.33
C PHE A 389 -21.37 8.93 -14.40
N ASP A 390 -21.98 8.92 -15.56
CA ASP A 390 -23.31 8.33 -15.79
C ASP A 390 -23.16 6.80 -15.91
N TYR A 391 -23.54 6.09 -14.87
CA TYR A 391 -23.42 4.63 -14.80
C TYR A 391 -24.36 3.90 -15.73
N VAL A 392 -25.52 4.47 -16.05
CA VAL A 392 -26.42 3.88 -17.05
C VAL A 392 -25.76 3.90 -18.43
N LYS A 393 -25.18 5.06 -18.79
CA LYS A 393 -24.41 5.19 -20.03
C LYS A 393 -23.16 4.30 -20.01
N ALA A 394 -22.43 4.27 -18.88
CA ALA A 394 -21.18 3.52 -18.76
C ALA A 394 -21.36 2.02 -18.94
N GLN A 395 -22.45 1.47 -18.38
CA GLN A 395 -22.77 0.03 -18.36
C GLN A 395 -23.66 -0.40 -19.53
N THR A 396 -23.81 0.45 -20.55
CA THR A 396 -24.56 0.14 -21.78
C THR A 396 -23.62 -0.07 -22.94
N GLY A 397 -23.75 -1.20 -23.65
CA GLY A 397 -22.99 -1.52 -24.85
C GLY A 397 -21.58 -2.06 -24.57
N ASP A 398 -20.54 -1.29 -24.91
CA ASP A 398 -19.14 -1.72 -24.80
C ASP A 398 -18.54 -1.35 -23.46
N TYR A 399 -18.58 -2.27 -22.50
CA TYR A 399 -17.95 -2.13 -21.19
C TYR A 399 -17.46 -3.48 -20.66
N ALA A 400 -16.46 -3.45 -19.80
CA ALA A 400 -15.92 -4.61 -19.11
C ALA A 400 -16.71 -4.86 -17.82
N ALA A 401 -17.23 -6.10 -17.65
CA ALA A 401 -17.81 -6.53 -16.39
C ALA A 401 -16.75 -6.73 -15.31
N PRO A 402 -17.06 -6.51 -14.02
CA PRO A 402 -16.14 -6.79 -12.94
C PRO A 402 -15.96 -8.30 -12.75
N HIS A 403 -14.75 -8.69 -12.37
CA HIS A 403 -14.40 -10.07 -12.05
C HIS A 403 -13.62 -10.10 -10.73
N GLY A 404 -13.75 -11.20 -10.01
CA GLY A 404 -13.05 -11.45 -8.75
C GLY A 404 -12.81 -12.93 -8.55
N TYR A 405 -12.03 -13.28 -7.53
CA TYR A 405 -11.80 -14.68 -7.16
C TYR A 405 -12.91 -15.18 -6.24
N ASP A 406 -13.39 -16.40 -6.51
CA ASP A 406 -14.23 -17.14 -5.57
C ASP A 406 -13.39 -17.76 -4.45
N ILE A 407 -14.05 -18.46 -3.51
CA ILE A 407 -13.39 -19.15 -2.39
C ILE A 407 -12.39 -20.22 -2.84
N ASN A 408 -12.49 -20.72 -4.07
CA ASN A 408 -11.58 -21.70 -4.65
C ASN A 408 -10.47 -21.04 -5.49
N HIS A 409 -10.29 -19.73 -5.38
CA HIS A 409 -9.36 -18.95 -6.20
C HIS A 409 -9.60 -19.05 -7.71
N LYS A 410 -10.87 -19.24 -8.14
CA LYS A 410 -11.26 -19.21 -9.55
C LYS A 410 -11.86 -17.85 -9.87
N VAL A 411 -11.45 -17.29 -11.00
CA VAL A 411 -12.00 -16.02 -11.48
C VAL A 411 -13.46 -16.20 -11.89
N GLN A 412 -14.33 -15.36 -11.33
CA GLN A 412 -15.77 -15.33 -11.57
C GLN A 412 -16.23 -13.93 -11.96
N VAL A 413 -17.35 -13.86 -12.67
CA VAL A 413 -18.05 -12.59 -12.90
C VAL A 413 -18.67 -12.11 -11.59
N MET A 414 -18.40 -10.87 -11.22
CA MET A 414 -18.97 -10.22 -10.04
C MET A 414 -20.15 -9.32 -10.38
N GLY A 415 -21.02 -9.07 -9.40
CA GLY A 415 -22.08 -8.07 -9.55
C GLY A 415 -21.53 -6.64 -9.53
N MET A 416 -22.22 -5.72 -10.20
CA MET A 416 -21.83 -4.29 -10.22
C MET A 416 -22.11 -3.56 -8.90
N GLY A 417 -23.00 -4.06 -8.03
CA GLY A 417 -23.49 -3.35 -6.85
C GLY A 417 -22.36 -2.78 -5.96
N LEU A 418 -21.29 -3.54 -5.74
CA LEU A 418 -20.14 -3.04 -4.96
C LEU A 418 -19.43 -1.87 -5.67
N ASN A 419 -19.36 -1.87 -7.00
CA ASN A 419 -18.73 -0.79 -7.76
C ASN A 419 -19.60 0.48 -7.78
N ASP A 420 -20.92 0.32 -7.68
CA ASP A 420 -21.85 1.44 -7.71
C ASP A 420 -21.83 2.24 -6.39
N THR A 421 -21.38 1.64 -5.28
CA THR A 421 -21.32 2.29 -3.96
C THR A 421 -20.41 3.53 -3.90
N ILE A 422 -19.40 3.61 -4.77
CA ILE A 422 -18.46 4.74 -4.80
C ILE A 422 -19.05 6.03 -5.42
N ILE A 423 -20.26 5.98 -5.99
CA ILE A 423 -20.84 7.11 -6.76
C ILE A 423 -20.98 8.38 -5.91
N ALA A 424 -21.25 8.24 -4.61
CA ALA A 424 -21.31 9.38 -3.69
C ALA A 424 -19.94 10.07 -3.45
N SER A 425 -18.85 9.35 -3.70
CA SER A 425 -17.47 9.85 -3.63
C SER A 425 -16.83 9.92 -5.02
N ARG A 426 -17.65 10.15 -6.06
CA ARG A 426 -17.23 10.03 -7.47
C ARG A 426 -15.96 10.79 -7.86
N PRO A 427 -15.61 11.96 -7.30
CA PRO A 427 -14.36 12.62 -7.63
C PRO A 427 -13.11 11.83 -7.22
N ALA A 428 -13.26 10.90 -6.26
CA ALA A 428 -12.19 10.07 -5.77
C ALA A 428 -11.96 8.80 -6.60
N GLY A 429 -12.98 8.31 -7.37
CA GLY A 429 -12.76 7.02 -8.01
C GLY A 429 -13.86 6.43 -8.89
N ALA A 430 -14.88 7.19 -9.29
CA ALA A 430 -16.04 6.61 -9.95
C ALA A 430 -16.12 6.80 -11.48
N ALA A 431 -15.09 7.37 -12.11
CA ALA A 431 -15.11 7.55 -13.56
C ALA A 431 -15.01 6.21 -14.30
N TRP A 432 -15.75 6.12 -15.39
CA TRP A 432 -15.60 5.12 -16.44
C TRP A 432 -14.91 5.76 -17.63
N SER A 433 -13.95 5.06 -18.23
CA SER A 433 -13.20 5.56 -19.37
C SER A 433 -12.72 4.42 -20.28
N THR A 434 -12.16 4.78 -21.42
CA THR A 434 -11.56 3.86 -22.39
C THR A 434 -10.06 4.13 -22.50
N VAL A 435 -9.32 3.19 -23.06
CA VAL A 435 -7.88 3.41 -23.36
C VAL A 435 -7.71 4.59 -24.31
N ASP A 436 -8.55 4.73 -25.32
CA ASP A 436 -8.47 5.84 -26.28
C ASP A 436 -8.65 7.20 -25.61
N ASP A 437 -9.59 7.31 -24.67
CA ASP A 437 -9.79 8.57 -23.95
C ASP A 437 -8.66 8.84 -22.95
N MET A 438 -8.17 7.81 -22.23
CA MET A 438 -7.04 7.96 -21.33
C MET A 438 -5.75 8.33 -22.06
N LEU A 439 -5.55 7.86 -23.29
CA LEU A 439 -4.40 8.27 -24.11
C LEU A 439 -4.44 9.78 -24.46
N LYS A 440 -5.63 10.35 -24.68
CA LYS A 440 -5.79 11.80 -24.89
C LYS A 440 -5.40 12.61 -23.65
N TYR A 441 -5.80 12.10 -22.47
CA TYR A 441 -5.36 12.69 -21.20
C TYR A 441 -3.84 12.63 -21.04
N VAL A 442 -3.23 11.46 -21.23
CA VAL A 442 -1.77 11.28 -21.11
C VAL A 442 -0.99 12.09 -22.16
N GLN A 443 -1.56 12.35 -23.35
CA GLN A 443 -0.91 13.21 -24.35
C GLN A 443 -0.92 14.70 -23.98
N MET A 444 -1.88 15.12 -23.14
CA MET A 444 -1.97 16.49 -22.64
C MET A 444 -0.96 16.75 -21.50
N GLU A 445 -0.74 15.75 -20.62
CA GLU A 445 0.28 15.78 -19.57
C GLU A 445 1.72 15.86 -20.14
#